data_15a97e9972ed71a8b5708e8949f92dd4
#
_entry.id   15a97e9972ed71a8b5708e8949f92dd4
#
_cell.length_a   1.000
_cell.length_b   1.000
_cell.length_c   1.000
_cell.angle_alpha   90.00
_cell.angle_beta   90.00
_cell.angle_gamma   90.00
#
_symmetry.space_group_name_H-M   'P 1'
#
loop_
_entity.id
_entity.type
_entity.pdbx_description
1 polymer ?
#
loop_
_entity_poly.entity_id
_entity_poly.type
_entity_poly.pdbx_seq_one_letter_code
_entity_poly.pdbx_strand_id
1 'polypeptide(L)'
;PISIAGWMKAGATTLWEYWPRAYQRSLSHPMFGAMTKELFYRCLGMRQAENSAGWEKSVFAPAVPALLPYAKGQIETPKGILAVSYSFWEGKLTLTATVPAGMQAEAVYQSKHYPLHTGEQTLTL
;
A
#
# COMPACT_ATOMS: atom_id res chain seq x y z
N PRO A 1 15.68 14.62 -15.08
CA PRO A 1 14.32 15.10 -14.76
C PRO A 1 14.16 15.26 -13.24
N ILE A 2 13.35 16.22 -12.85
CA ILE A 2 12.96 16.47 -11.46
C ILE A 2 11.99 15.35 -11.04
N SER A 3 12.54 14.28 -10.49
CA SER A 3 11.76 13.09 -10.11
C SER A 3 12.59 12.15 -9.24
N ILE A 4 11.94 11.23 -8.54
CA ILE A 4 12.62 10.16 -7.80
C ILE A 4 13.52 9.33 -8.72
N ALA A 5 13.08 9.04 -9.95
CA ALA A 5 13.93 8.39 -10.95
C ALA A 5 15.18 9.23 -11.29
N GLY A 6 15.11 10.56 -11.19
CA GLY A 6 16.26 11.45 -11.31
C GLY A 6 17.25 11.29 -10.16
N TRP A 7 16.76 11.14 -8.92
CA TRP A 7 17.60 10.84 -7.76
C TRP A 7 18.29 9.48 -7.92
N MET A 8 17.55 8.44 -8.31
CA MET A 8 18.12 7.11 -8.54
C MET A 8 19.22 7.14 -9.61
N LYS A 9 19.02 7.85 -10.72
CA LYS A 9 20.04 8.05 -11.76
C LYS A 9 21.26 8.83 -11.27
N ALA A 10 21.10 9.67 -10.26
CA ALA A 10 22.18 10.40 -9.60
C ALA A 10 22.87 9.61 -8.47
N GLY A 11 22.50 8.34 -8.27
CA GLY A 11 23.11 7.45 -7.28
C GLY A 11 22.49 7.57 -5.89
N ALA A 12 21.29 8.12 -5.75
CA ALA A 12 20.63 8.20 -4.45
C ALA A 12 20.23 6.81 -3.94
N THR A 13 20.60 6.54 -2.69
CA THR A 13 20.17 5.36 -1.92
C THR A 13 19.14 5.70 -0.84
N THR A 14 18.82 6.97 -0.69
CA THR A 14 17.89 7.55 0.28
C THR A 14 17.07 8.65 -0.37
N LEU A 15 16.09 9.18 0.32
CA LEU A 15 15.30 10.34 -0.13
C LEU A 15 16.08 11.62 0.19
N TRP A 16 16.50 12.34 -0.84
CA TRP A 16 17.23 13.59 -0.68
C TRP A 16 16.27 14.76 -0.43
N GLU A 17 16.74 15.78 0.28
CA GLU A 17 15.98 17.02 0.53
C GLU A 17 15.83 17.89 -0.71
N TYR A 18 16.68 17.71 -1.72
CA TYR A 18 16.77 18.58 -2.90
C TYR A 18 16.95 17.79 -4.20
N TRP A 19 16.69 18.43 -5.32
CA TRP A 19 16.97 17.88 -6.63
C TRP A 19 18.42 18.12 -7.03
N PRO A 20 19.08 17.18 -7.75
CA PRO A 20 20.46 17.38 -8.22
C PRO A 20 20.59 18.69 -9.01
N ARG A 21 21.44 19.58 -8.58
CA ARG A 21 21.81 20.91 -9.06
C ARG A 21 21.59 22.04 -8.02
N ALA A 22 21.04 21.76 -6.86
CA ALA A 22 20.93 22.70 -5.75
C ALA A 22 22.03 22.44 -4.71
N TYR A 23 22.16 23.35 -3.75
CA TYR A 23 23.12 23.20 -2.66
C TYR A 23 22.86 21.91 -1.88
N GLN A 24 23.94 21.21 -1.55
CA GLN A 24 23.86 19.99 -0.74
C GLN A 24 23.28 20.30 0.64
N ARG A 25 22.15 19.72 0.93
CA ARG A 25 21.53 19.73 2.25
C ARG A 25 21.48 18.30 2.79
N SER A 26 20.32 17.82 3.25
CA SER A 26 20.19 16.46 3.73
C SER A 26 20.12 15.45 2.58
N LEU A 27 20.94 14.41 2.67
CA LEU A 27 20.84 13.24 1.78
C LEU A 27 19.86 12.18 2.30
N SER A 28 19.28 12.38 3.50
CA SER A 28 18.25 11.52 4.07
C SER A 28 17.16 12.38 4.68
N HIS A 29 16.10 12.63 3.93
CA HIS A 29 15.02 13.54 4.31
C HIS A 29 13.69 12.77 4.44
N PRO A 30 13.37 12.29 5.65
CA PRO A 30 12.24 11.35 5.85
C PRO A 30 10.88 11.95 5.51
N MET A 31 10.75 13.28 5.42
CA MET A 31 9.50 13.94 5.02
C MET A 31 8.97 13.44 3.68
N PHE A 32 9.84 13.12 2.72
CA PHE A 32 9.43 12.54 1.44
C PHE A 32 9.01 11.07 1.53
N GLY A 33 9.22 10.40 2.67
CA GLY A 33 8.68 9.07 2.96
C GLY A 33 7.16 9.02 3.01
N ALA A 34 6.49 10.18 3.13
CA ALA A 34 5.02 10.27 3.03
C ALA A 34 4.45 9.67 1.73
N MET A 35 5.24 9.61 0.66
CA MET A 35 4.85 8.93 -0.57
C MET A 35 4.64 7.42 -0.38
N THR A 36 5.37 6.79 0.53
CA THR A 36 5.18 5.38 0.86
C THR A 36 3.76 5.12 1.35
N LYS A 37 3.19 6.05 2.13
CA LYS A 37 1.79 5.98 2.56
C LYS A 37 0.85 5.92 1.36
N GLU A 38 1.07 6.74 0.33
CA GLU A 38 0.22 6.75 -0.87
C GLU A 38 0.34 5.44 -1.67
N LEU A 39 1.53 4.83 -1.72
CA LEU A 39 1.70 3.51 -2.34
C LEU A 39 0.87 2.45 -1.62
N PHE A 40 0.90 2.42 -0.28
CA PHE A 40 0.07 1.50 0.50
C PHE A 40 -1.42 1.82 0.38
N TYR A 41 -1.81 3.09 0.52
CA TYR A 41 -3.21 3.50 0.59
C TYR A 41 -3.92 3.45 -0.75
N ARG A 42 -3.28 3.93 -1.82
CA ARG A 42 -3.91 4.05 -3.13
C ARG A 42 -3.55 2.92 -4.07
N CYS A 43 -2.26 2.59 -4.19
CA CYS A 43 -1.84 1.57 -5.14
C CYS A 43 -2.18 0.17 -4.62
N LEU A 44 -1.77 -0.14 -3.40
CA LEU A 44 -2.06 -1.43 -2.79
C LEU A 44 -3.49 -1.50 -2.21
N GLY A 45 -4.03 -0.37 -1.79
CA GLY A 45 -5.35 -0.27 -1.17
C GLY A 45 -5.40 -0.67 0.29
N MET A 46 -4.25 -0.94 0.92
CA MET A 46 -4.17 -1.34 2.33
C MET A 46 -4.18 -0.12 3.24
N ARG A 47 -5.17 -0.05 4.11
CA ARG A 47 -5.30 1.04 5.09
C ARG A 47 -6.00 0.58 6.36
N GLN A 48 -5.73 1.28 7.45
CA GLN A 48 -6.52 1.16 8.66
C GLN A 48 -7.91 1.77 8.43
N ALA A 49 -8.95 1.12 8.92
CA ALA A 49 -10.31 1.66 8.84
C ALA A 49 -10.44 2.95 9.66
N GLU A 50 -11.39 3.79 9.30
CA GLU A 50 -11.76 4.96 10.09
C GLU A 50 -12.23 4.53 11.49
N ASN A 51 -11.90 5.32 12.50
CA ASN A 51 -12.22 5.04 13.90
C ASN A 51 -11.64 3.71 14.44
N SER A 52 -10.50 3.29 13.90
CA SER A 52 -9.73 2.14 14.35
C SER A 52 -8.34 2.57 14.82
N ALA A 53 -7.80 1.89 15.83
CA ALA A 53 -6.44 2.09 16.32
C ALA A 53 -5.66 0.78 16.22
N GLY A 54 -4.31 0.87 16.08
CA GLY A 54 -3.43 -0.29 16.12
C GLY A 54 -3.76 -1.40 15.11
N TRP A 55 -4.38 -1.05 13.98
CA TRP A 55 -4.81 -2.01 12.96
C TRP A 55 -5.86 -3.03 13.43
N GLU A 56 -6.70 -2.66 14.40
CA GLU A 56 -7.80 -3.53 14.82
C GLU A 56 -8.78 -3.81 13.68
N LYS A 57 -8.99 -2.80 12.82
CA LYS A 57 -9.82 -2.92 11.61
C LYS A 57 -9.04 -2.42 10.40
N SER A 58 -9.04 -3.21 9.35
CA SER A 58 -8.30 -2.95 8.11
C SER A 58 -9.22 -2.98 6.90
N VAL A 59 -8.90 -2.17 5.90
CA VAL A 59 -9.62 -2.11 4.62
C VAL A 59 -8.65 -2.33 3.48
N PHE A 60 -9.02 -3.17 2.52
CA PHE A 60 -8.34 -3.37 1.25
C PHE A 60 -9.19 -2.79 0.12
N ALA A 61 -8.78 -1.66 -0.41
CA ALA A 61 -9.52 -0.92 -1.44
C ALA A 61 -8.55 -0.29 -2.45
N PRO A 62 -7.99 -1.08 -3.41
CA PRO A 62 -7.10 -0.53 -4.42
C PRO A 62 -7.85 0.51 -5.27
N ALA A 63 -7.29 1.72 -5.37
CA ALA A 63 -7.96 2.83 -6.03
C ALA A 63 -7.83 2.80 -7.55
N VAL A 64 -6.78 2.18 -8.08
CA VAL A 64 -6.42 2.26 -9.50
C VAL A 64 -6.00 0.90 -10.10
N PRO A 65 -6.76 -0.19 -9.88
CA PRO A 65 -6.33 -1.52 -10.35
C PRO A 65 -6.20 -1.60 -11.88
N ALA A 66 -6.98 -0.83 -12.63
CA ALA A 66 -6.87 -0.79 -14.09
C ALA A 66 -5.58 -0.13 -14.59
N LEU A 67 -5.00 0.80 -13.83
CA LEU A 67 -3.73 1.47 -14.15
C LEU A 67 -2.52 0.72 -13.58
N LEU A 68 -2.71 0.02 -12.46
CA LEU A 68 -1.71 -0.81 -11.81
C LEU A 68 -2.30 -2.20 -11.64
N PRO A 69 -2.15 -3.09 -12.65
CA PRO A 69 -2.88 -4.36 -12.68
C PRO A 69 -2.36 -5.41 -11.69
N TYR A 70 -1.31 -5.10 -10.95
CA TYR A 70 -0.76 -5.97 -9.91
C TYR A 70 -0.09 -5.13 -8.83
N ALA A 71 -0.37 -5.45 -7.58
CA ALA A 71 0.40 -4.98 -6.44
C ALA A 71 0.40 -6.04 -5.32
N LYS A 72 1.47 -6.03 -4.52
CA LYS A 72 1.54 -6.80 -3.28
C LYS A 72 2.28 -6.04 -2.22
N GLY A 73 1.93 -6.29 -0.96
CA GLY A 73 2.63 -5.71 0.18
C GLY A 73 2.14 -6.32 1.48
N GLN A 74 2.91 -6.06 2.52
CA GLN A 74 2.60 -6.49 3.86
C GLN A 74 3.10 -5.48 4.89
N ILE A 75 2.51 -5.50 6.06
CA ILE A 75 2.96 -4.74 7.23
C ILE A 75 2.95 -5.65 8.45
N GLU A 76 3.87 -5.39 9.36
CA GLU A 76 3.82 -5.95 10.71
C GLU A 76 2.87 -5.11 11.57
N THR A 77 1.95 -5.75 12.23
CA THR A 77 1.01 -5.13 13.16
C THR A 77 1.17 -5.74 14.54
N PRO A 78 0.63 -5.13 15.60
CA PRO A 78 0.63 -5.75 16.93
C PRO A 78 -0.06 -7.13 16.99
N LYS A 79 -0.89 -7.45 15.98
CA LYS A 79 -1.62 -8.73 15.87
C LYS A 79 -0.95 -9.74 14.93
N GLY A 80 0.14 -9.36 14.27
CA GLY A 80 0.85 -10.19 13.30
C GLY A 80 0.92 -9.55 11.91
N ILE A 81 1.36 -10.32 10.93
CA ILE A 81 1.53 -9.85 9.55
C ILE A 81 0.17 -9.72 8.88
N LEU A 82 -0.13 -8.51 8.42
CA LEU A 82 -1.24 -8.22 7.52
C LEU A 82 -0.67 -8.10 6.12
N ALA A 83 -1.13 -8.96 5.20
CA ALA A 83 -0.63 -8.97 3.82
C ALA A 83 -1.78 -8.92 2.81
N VAL A 84 -1.52 -8.32 1.68
CA VAL A 84 -2.44 -8.34 0.54
C VAL A 84 -1.66 -8.37 -0.77
N SER A 85 -2.22 -9.07 -1.74
CA SER A 85 -1.86 -8.94 -3.13
C SER A 85 -3.13 -8.89 -3.99
N TYR A 86 -3.05 -8.21 -5.11
CA TYR A 86 -4.12 -8.31 -6.11
C TYR A 86 -3.56 -8.39 -7.52
N SER A 87 -4.36 -8.95 -8.41
CA SER A 87 -4.22 -8.86 -9.85
C SER A 87 -5.54 -8.40 -10.47
N PHE A 88 -5.42 -7.58 -11.52
CA PHE A 88 -6.57 -7.07 -12.27
C PHE A 88 -6.41 -7.47 -13.73
N TRP A 89 -7.36 -8.25 -14.24
CA TRP A 89 -7.33 -8.75 -15.60
C TRP A 89 -8.77 -8.85 -16.14
N GLU A 90 -8.97 -8.40 -17.38
CA GLU A 90 -10.27 -8.46 -18.07
C GLU A 90 -11.45 -7.94 -17.23
N GLY A 91 -11.23 -6.85 -16.50
CA GLY A 91 -12.25 -6.22 -15.65
C GLY A 91 -12.50 -6.92 -14.31
N LYS A 92 -11.78 -8.00 -14.00
CA LYS A 92 -11.90 -8.75 -12.74
C LYS A 92 -10.73 -8.43 -11.82
N LEU A 93 -11.03 -8.20 -10.55
CA LEU A 93 -10.06 -8.03 -9.48
C LEU A 93 -9.96 -9.33 -8.69
N THR A 94 -8.82 -10.00 -8.74
CA THR A 94 -8.50 -11.12 -7.83
C THR A 94 -7.64 -10.58 -6.71
N LEU A 95 -8.13 -10.70 -5.48
CA LEU A 95 -7.47 -10.20 -4.26
C LEU A 95 -7.19 -11.36 -3.32
N THR A 96 -5.94 -11.53 -2.91
CA THR A 96 -5.52 -12.47 -1.87
C THR A 96 -5.08 -11.69 -0.65
N ALA A 97 -5.66 -11.98 0.51
CA ALA A 97 -5.35 -11.33 1.76
C ALA A 97 -5.01 -12.34 2.85
N THR A 98 -4.04 -12.01 3.69
CA THR A 98 -3.73 -12.71 4.94
C THR A 98 -4.07 -11.79 6.10
N VAL A 99 -5.04 -12.18 6.91
CA VAL A 99 -5.55 -11.39 8.04
C VAL A 99 -5.14 -12.07 9.35
N PRO A 100 -4.39 -11.37 10.24
CA PRO A 100 -4.00 -11.92 11.53
C PRO A 100 -5.20 -12.20 12.44
N ALA A 101 -5.03 -13.13 13.37
CA ALA A 101 -6.05 -13.43 14.39
C ALA A 101 -6.40 -12.19 15.23
N GLY A 102 -7.69 -12.01 15.52
CA GLY A 102 -8.20 -10.88 16.30
C GLY A 102 -8.24 -9.54 15.57
N MET A 103 -7.99 -9.52 14.24
CA MET A 103 -8.17 -8.37 13.38
C MET A 103 -9.47 -8.50 12.60
N GLN A 104 -10.22 -7.41 12.45
CA GLN A 104 -11.33 -7.32 11.52
C GLN A 104 -10.79 -6.76 10.19
N ALA A 105 -11.23 -7.32 9.09
CA ALA A 105 -10.83 -6.82 7.77
C ALA A 105 -11.96 -6.94 6.75
N GLU A 106 -11.92 -6.06 5.77
CA GLU A 106 -12.82 -6.11 4.62
C GLU A 106 -12.08 -5.72 3.34
N ALA A 107 -12.51 -6.27 2.21
CA ALA A 107 -12.18 -5.75 0.91
C ALA A 107 -13.33 -4.85 0.43
N VAL A 108 -12.99 -3.74 -0.24
CA VAL A 108 -13.99 -2.84 -0.85
C VAL A 108 -13.64 -2.67 -2.32
N TYR A 109 -14.57 -3.04 -3.17
CA TYR A 109 -14.43 -2.89 -4.62
C TYR A 109 -15.76 -2.48 -5.26
N GLN A 110 -15.75 -1.46 -6.13
CA GLN A 110 -16.95 -0.91 -6.77
C GLN A 110 -18.08 -0.63 -5.77
N SER A 111 -17.74 0.00 -4.64
CA SER A 111 -18.67 0.35 -3.54
C SER A 111 -19.34 -0.85 -2.86
N LYS A 112 -18.89 -2.08 -3.11
CA LYS A 112 -19.33 -3.27 -2.40
C LYS A 112 -18.31 -3.67 -1.36
N HIS A 113 -18.79 -4.14 -0.20
CA HIS A 113 -18.02 -4.55 0.94
C HIS A 113 -18.00 -6.07 1.05
N TYR A 114 -16.84 -6.64 1.20
CA TYR A 114 -16.60 -8.09 1.30
C TYR A 114 -15.85 -8.37 2.60
N PRO A 115 -16.54 -8.83 3.65
CA PRO A 115 -15.89 -9.20 4.91
C PRO A 115 -14.82 -10.26 4.70
N LEU A 116 -13.69 -10.11 5.38
CA LEU A 116 -12.59 -11.05 5.36
C LEU A 116 -12.46 -11.73 6.73
N HIS A 117 -12.21 -13.02 6.71
CA HIS A 117 -11.95 -13.80 7.93
C HIS A 117 -10.44 -13.91 8.22
N THR A 118 -10.10 -14.38 9.41
CA THR A 118 -8.71 -14.66 9.80
C THR A 118 -8.09 -15.72 8.89
N GLY A 119 -6.83 -15.55 8.58
CA GLY A 119 -6.04 -16.44 7.71
C GLY A 119 -5.93 -15.93 6.29
N GLU A 120 -5.41 -16.78 5.42
CA GLU A 120 -5.28 -16.50 4.00
C GLU A 120 -6.57 -16.84 3.26
N GLN A 121 -6.98 -15.95 2.37
CA GLN A 121 -8.15 -16.13 1.52
C GLN A 121 -8.03 -15.36 0.21
N THR A 122 -8.71 -15.83 -0.81
CA THR A 122 -8.74 -15.19 -2.13
C THR A 122 -10.17 -14.90 -2.55
N LEU A 123 -10.40 -13.69 -3.04
CA LEU A 123 -11.67 -13.23 -3.59
C LEU A 123 -11.48 -12.88 -5.07
N THR A 124 -12.47 -13.20 -5.89
CA THR A 124 -12.59 -12.68 -7.27
C THR A 124 -13.80 -11.75 -7.32
N LEU A 125 -13.56 -10.49 -7.67
CA LEU A 125 -14.50 -9.38 -7.53
C LEU A 125 -14.77 -8.72 -8.88
#